data_e20061e5986543e98b3a90b33b5eb9e2
#
_entry.id   e20061e5986543e98b3a90b33b5eb9e2
#
_cell.length_a   1.000
_cell.length_b   1.000
_cell.length_c   1.000
_cell.angle_alpha   90.00
_cell.angle_beta   90.00
_cell.angle_gamma   90.00
#
_symmetry.space_group_name_H-M   'P 1'
#
loop_
_entity.id
_entity.type
_entity.pdbx_description
1 polymer ?
#
loop_
_entity_poly.entity_id
_entity_poly.type
_entity_poly.pdbx_seq_one_letter_code
_entity_poly.pdbx_strand_id
1 'polypeptide(L)'
;MIGFVMVGTNNLDKAINFYDKLLNTIELQRVVTNEKYAGYASKNKPNEVEFYVTNPINKEKATFGNGAQISFLVNSKELVNKFYNTGIKLGGADEGAPGIRSGDYYCYFRDL
;
A
#
# COMPACT_ATOMS: atom_id res chain seq x y z
N MET A 1 -3.49 -10.23 -16.38
CA MET A 1 -2.76 -8.98 -16.12
C MET A 1 -3.65 -8.01 -15.38
N ILE A 2 -3.17 -7.50 -14.25
CA ILE A 2 -3.94 -6.57 -13.42
C ILE A 2 -3.57 -5.15 -13.83
N GLY A 3 -4.59 -4.32 -14.14
CA GLY A 3 -4.36 -2.93 -14.52
C GLY A 3 -3.98 -2.07 -13.32
N PHE A 4 -4.79 -2.12 -12.27
CA PHE A 4 -4.51 -1.45 -10.99
C PHE A 4 -5.31 -2.13 -9.89
N VAL A 5 -4.97 -1.81 -8.65
CA VAL A 5 -5.73 -2.21 -7.47
C VAL A 5 -6.14 -0.97 -6.68
N MET A 6 -7.21 -1.09 -5.89
CA MET A 6 -7.76 0.03 -5.14
C MET A 6 -8.18 -0.43 -3.75
N VAL A 7 -7.88 0.37 -2.74
CA VAL A 7 -8.31 0.10 -1.37
C VAL A 7 -9.10 1.29 -0.83
N GLY A 8 -10.06 1.01 0.05
CA GLY A 8 -10.88 2.04 0.67
C GLY A 8 -10.25 2.59 1.94
N THR A 9 -10.60 3.83 2.29
CA THR A 9 -10.21 4.45 3.54
C THR A 9 -11.35 5.28 4.10
N ASN A 10 -11.37 5.43 5.42
CA ASN A 10 -12.31 6.31 6.11
C ASN A 10 -11.70 7.69 6.39
N ASN A 11 -10.42 7.88 6.08
CA ASN A 11 -9.71 9.14 6.28
C ASN A 11 -8.63 9.27 5.21
N LEU A 12 -8.97 9.94 4.11
CA LEU A 12 -8.09 10.01 2.95
C LEU A 12 -6.77 10.73 3.26
N ASP A 13 -6.80 11.82 4.00
CA ASP A 13 -5.58 12.57 4.31
C ASP A 13 -4.60 11.72 5.13
N LYS A 14 -5.11 10.97 6.09
CA LYS A 14 -4.30 10.08 6.91
C LYS A 14 -3.75 8.92 6.08
N ALA A 15 -4.56 8.37 5.19
CA ALA A 15 -4.15 7.31 4.28
C ALA A 15 -3.07 7.79 3.31
N ILE A 16 -3.20 8.99 2.77
CA ILE A 16 -2.19 9.58 1.88
C ILE A 16 -0.86 9.74 2.61
N ASN A 17 -0.86 10.25 3.83
CA ASN A 17 0.37 10.37 4.60
C ASN A 17 1.05 9.00 4.81
N PHE A 18 0.25 7.99 5.09
CA PHE A 18 0.74 6.62 5.28
C PHE A 18 1.35 6.07 3.97
N TYR A 19 0.59 6.11 2.89
CA TYR A 19 1.01 5.52 1.63
C TYR A 19 2.10 6.30 0.91
N ASP A 20 2.13 7.63 1.03
CA ASP A 20 3.23 8.42 0.46
C ASP A 20 4.59 7.93 0.98
N LYS A 21 4.69 7.72 2.28
CA LYS A 21 5.93 7.29 2.91
C LYS A 21 6.22 5.80 2.70
N LEU A 22 5.19 4.97 2.83
CA LEU A 22 5.32 3.54 2.67
C LEU A 22 5.73 3.15 1.25
N LEU A 23 4.98 3.61 0.27
CA LEU A 23 5.19 3.24 -1.13
C LEU A 23 6.46 3.86 -1.72
N ASN A 24 6.91 4.98 -1.18
CA ASN A 24 8.18 5.56 -1.59
C ASN A 24 9.36 4.61 -1.31
N THR A 25 9.26 3.74 -0.31
CA THR A 25 10.32 2.76 -0.01
C THR A 25 10.51 1.75 -1.13
N ILE A 26 9.50 1.54 -1.97
CA ILE A 26 9.53 0.59 -3.08
C ILE A 26 9.36 1.28 -4.43
N GLU A 27 9.76 2.55 -4.52
CA GLU A 27 9.81 3.32 -5.76
C GLU A 27 8.46 3.61 -6.41
N LEU A 28 7.39 3.67 -5.61
CA LEU A 28 6.09 4.18 -6.05
C LEU A 28 5.89 5.59 -5.49
N GLN A 29 5.37 6.49 -6.32
CA GLN A 29 5.13 7.87 -5.94
C GLN A 29 3.69 8.26 -6.27
N ARG A 30 3.14 9.21 -5.53
CA ARG A 30 1.81 9.73 -5.79
C ARG A 30 1.85 10.60 -7.04
N VAL A 31 1.00 10.29 -8.01
CA VAL A 31 0.95 10.99 -9.30
C VAL A 31 -0.40 11.64 -9.57
N VAL A 32 -1.42 11.31 -8.82
CA VAL A 32 -2.74 11.94 -8.93
C VAL A 32 -3.38 12.03 -7.55
N THR A 33 -4.03 13.16 -7.28
CA THR A 33 -4.74 13.39 -6.02
C THR A 33 -5.92 14.29 -6.28
N ASN A 34 -7.06 13.96 -5.69
CA ASN A 34 -8.20 14.85 -5.60
C ASN A 34 -8.90 14.63 -4.26
N GLU A 35 -10.07 15.19 -4.06
CA GLU A 35 -10.80 15.07 -2.80
C GLU A 35 -11.33 13.69 -2.51
N LYS A 36 -11.34 12.78 -3.49
CA LYS A 36 -11.90 11.43 -3.38
C LYS A 36 -10.85 10.35 -3.28
N TYR A 37 -9.72 10.51 -3.97
CA TYR A 37 -8.71 9.45 -4.03
C TYR A 37 -7.31 9.99 -4.31
N ALA A 38 -6.33 9.11 -4.11
CA ALA A 38 -4.94 9.33 -4.49
C ALA A 38 -4.45 8.09 -5.25
N GLY A 39 -3.63 8.30 -6.27
CA GLY A 39 -3.09 7.23 -7.09
C GLY A 39 -1.57 7.26 -7.12
N TYR A 40 -0.98 6.07 -7.15
CA TYR A 40 0.46 5.87 -7.07
C TYR A 40 0.96 5.08 -8.26
N ALA A 41 2.11 5.49 -8.79
CA ALA A 41 2.74 4.85 -9.94
C ALA A 41 4.24 4.69 -9.70
N SER A 42 4.84 3.76 -10.42
CA SER A 42 6.29 3.62 -10.42
C SER A 42 6.94 4.92 -10.87
N LYS A 43 8.05 5.30 -10.24
CA LYS A 43 8.83 6.48 -10.64
C LYS A 43 9.29 6.40 -12.09
N ASN A 44 9.47 5.20 -12.61
CA ASN A 44 9.88 4.97 -14.00
C ASN A 44 8.72 5.04 -14.99
N LYS A 45 7.47 4.91 -14.53
CA LYS A 45 6.26 4.90 -15.35
C LYS A 45 5.17 5.74 -14.72
N PRO A 46 5.37 7.07 -14.61
CA PRO A 46 4.45 7.93 -13.85
C PRO A 46 3.05 8.06 -14.46
N ASN A 47 2.87 7.64 -15.72
CA ASN A 47 1.55 7.69 -16.36
C ASN A 47 0.74 6.38 -16.18
N GLU A 48 1.32 5.38 -15.51
CA GLU A 48 0.68 4.08 -15.28
C GLU A 48 0.40 3.89 -13.79
N VAL A 49 -0.76 4.39 -13.33
CA VAL A 49 -1.15 4.21 -11.93
C VAL A 49 -1.41 2.72 -11.66
N GLU A 50 -0.80 2.20 -10.60
CA GLU A 50 -0.92 0.80 -10.22
C GLU A 50 -1.72 0.60 -8.93
N PHE A 51 -1.79 1.61 -8.07
CA PHE A 51 -2.42 1.50 -6.76
C PHE A 51 -3.18 2.78 -6.44
N TYR A 52 -4.43 2.64 -5.98
CA TYR A 52 -5.24 3.76 -5.52
C TYR A 52 -5.68 3.54 -4.08
N VAL A 53 -5.76 4.64 -3.33
CA VAL A 53 -6.50 4.69 -2.07
C VAL A 53 -7.64 5.67 -2.25
N THR A 54 -8.84 5.32 -1.81
CA THR A 54 -10.04 6.09 -2.12
C THR A 54 -11.05 6.10 -0.97
N ASN A 55 -11.82 7.16 -0.88
CA ASN A 55 -13.09 7.10 -0.15
C ASN A 55 -14.02 6.14 -0.90
N PRO A 56 -14.75 5.25 -0.22
CA PRO A 56 -15.66 4.35 -0.92
C PRO A 56 -16.69 5.10 -1.77
N ILE A 57 -16.87 4.64 -3.01
CA ILE A 57 -17.76 5.32 -3.97
C ILE A 57 -19.21 5.33 -3.51
N ASN A 58 -19.64 4.30 -2.78
CA ASN A 58 -21.01 4.22 -2.25
C ASN A 58 -21.21 5.05 -0.97
N LYS A 59 -20.16 5.73 -0.49
CA LYS A 59 -20.16 6.56 0.70
C LYS A 59 -20.42 5.80 2.01
N GLU A 60 -20.39 4.48 1.96
CA GLU A 60 -20.44 3.64 3.14
C GLU A 60 -19.06 3.57 3.79
N LYS A 61 -19.01 3.12 5.04
CA LYS A 61 -17.75 2.99 5.76
C LYS A 61 -16.85 1.95 5.09
N ALA A 62 -15.59 2.29 4.89
CA ALA A 62 -14.59 1.35 4.38
C ALA A 62 -14.32 0.26 5.43
N THR A 63 -14.15 -0.98 4.97
CA THR A 63 -13.77 -2.13 5.80
C THR A 63 -12.49 -2.72 5.24
N PHE A 64 -11.79 -3.54 6.05
CA PHE A 64 -10.58 -4.20 5.58
C PHE A 64 -10.84 -5.32 4.56
N GLY A 65 -12.08 -5.76 4.40
CA GLY A 65 -12.42 -6.84 3.46
C GLY A 65 -11.78 -8.17 3.88
N ASN A 66 -12.45 -8.91 4.76
CA ASN A 66 -11.91 -10.17 5.28
C ASN A 66 -11.57 -11.14 4.14
N GLY A 67 -10.29 -11.53 4.05
CA GLY A 67 -9.78 -12.34 2.95
C GLY A 67 -9.06 -11.55 1.86
N ALA A 68 -9.08 -10.21 1.91
CA ALA A 68 -8.38 -9.39 0.93
C ALA A 68 -6.90 -9.19 1.33
N GLN A 69 -6.03 -9.26 0.34
CA GLN A 69 -4.60 -9.02 0.51
C GLN A 69 -4.03 -8.46 -0.78
N ILE A 70 -3.15 -7.48 -0.66
CA ILE A 70 -2.41 -6.95 -1.81
C ILE A 70 -0.94 -7.15 -1.53
N SER A 71 -0.25 -7.77 -2.48
CA SER A 71 1.17 -8.07 -2.35
C SER A 71 1.97 -7.23 -3.33
N PHE A 72 2.98 -6.54 -2.83
CA PHE A 72 3.92 -5.79 -3.66
C PHE A 72 5.19 -6.62 -3.84
N LEU A 73 5.61 -6.78 -5.08
CA LEU A 73 6.82 -7.52 -5.39
C LEU A 73 8.02 -6.57 -5.36
N VAL A 74 9.03 -6.94 -4.59
CA VAL A 74 10.29 -6.21 -4.51
C VAL A 74 11.46 -7.17 -4.75
N ASN A 75 12.64 -6.64 -5.02
CA ASN A 75 13.77 -7.44 -5.49
C ASN A 75 14.87 -7.68 -4.45
N SER A 76 14.65 -7.32 -3.19
CA SER A 76 15.64 -7.59 -2.14
C SER A 76 14.99 -7.75 -0.77
N LYS A 77 15.67 -8.51 0.11
CA LYS A 77 15.25 -8.68 1.51
C LYS A 77 15.29 -7.36 2.26
N GLU A 78 16.27 -6.51 1.94
CA GLU A 78 16.42 -5.19 2.56
C GLU A 78 15.19 -4.32 2.28
N LEU A 79 14.64 -4.38 1.07
CA LEU A 79 13.42 -3.63 0.74
C LEU A 79 12.21 -4.19 1.47
N VAL A 80 12.10 -5.52 1.63
CA VAL A 80 11.02 -6.12 2.43
C VAL A 80 11.10 -5.60 3.87
N ASN A 81 12.30 -5.63 4.46
CA ASN A 81 12.52 -5.15 5.82
C ASN A 81 12.17 -3.67 5.97
N LYS A 82 12.60 -2.85 5.03
CA LYS A 82 12.34 -1.41 5.04
C LYS A 82 10.85 -1.10 4.88
N PHE A 83 10.18 -1.81 3.99
CA PHE A 83 8.74 -1.68 3.78
C PHE A 83 7.97 -2.01 5.07
N TYR A 84 8.29 -3.14 5.69
CA TYR A 84 7.67 -3.55 6.93
C TYR A 84 7.92 -2.54 8.06
N ASN A 85 9.18 -2.18 8.30
CA ASN A 85 9.54 -1.27 9.38
C ASN A 85 8.87 0.11 9.21
N THR A 86 8.80 0.60 7.98
CA THR A 86 8.13 1.86 7.68
C THR A 86 6.63 1.75 7.93
N GLY A 87 5.99 0.66 7.48
CA GLY A 87 4.56 0.44 7.70
C GLY A 87 4.20 0.39 9.17
N ILE A 88 4.96 -0.34 9.98
CA ILE A 88 4.75 -0.43 11.42
C ILE A 88 4.96 0.93 12.09
N LYS A 89 6.04 1.63 11.74
CA LYS A 89 6.35 2.95 12.30
C LYS A 89 5.23 3.97 12.03
N LEU A 90 4.58 3.85 10.88
CA LEU A 90 3.49 4.75 10.48
C LEU A 90 2.14 4.37 11.09
N GLY A 91 2.07 3.32 11.89
CA GLY A 91 0.85 2.92 12.59
C GLY A 91 0.18 1.65 12.04
N GLY A 92 0.80 0.99 11.09
CA GLY A 92 0.30 -0.30 10.60
C GLY A 92 0.37 -1.37 11.67
N ALA A 93 -0.51 -2.36 11.60
CA ALA A 93 -0.60 -3.44 12.57
C ALA A 93 0.14 -4.68 12.05
N ASP A 94 1.04 -5.22 12.86
CA ASP A 94 1.80 -6.42 12.51
C ASP A 94 0.89 -7.63 12.24
N GLU A 95 1.14 -8.31 11.13
CA GLU A 95 0.51 -9.60 10.78
C GLU A 95 1.56 -10.65 10.40
N GLY A 96 2.84 -10.30 10.47
CA GLY A 96 3.93 -11.22 10.19
C GLY A 96 5.22 -10.49 9.87
N ALA A 97 6.16 -10.45 10.82
CA ALA A 97 7.48 -9.84 10.63
C ALA A 97 8.23 -10.49 9.46
N PRO A 98 9.18 -9.76 8.84
CA PRO A 98 9.93 -10.30 7.70
C PRO A 98 10.57 -11.66 8.00
N GLY A 99 10.39 -12.61 7.08
CA GLY A 99 10.94 -13.95 7.22
C GLY A 99 10.63 -14.81 6.01
N ILE A 100 11.21 -15.99 5.99
CA ILE A 100 11.02 -16.96 4.90
C ILE A 100 9.71 -17.72 5.14
N ARG A 101 8.86 -17.74 4.10
CA ARG A 101 7.60 -18.50 4.10
C ARG A 101 7.41 -19.10 2.70
N SER A 102 7.16 -20.40 2.64
CA SER A 102 6.97 -21.11 1.36
C SER A 102 8.11 -20.87 0.37
N GLY A 103 9.34 -20.77 0.86
CA GLY A 103 10.53 -20.57 0.04
C GLY A 103 10.86 -19.15 -0.32
N ASP A 104 9.96 -18.19 -0.06
CA ASP A 104 10.17 -16.78 -0.34
C ASP A 104 10.20 -15.93 0.92
N TYR A 105 10.71 -14.73 0.80
CA TYR A 105 10.85 -13.79 1.91
C TYR A 105 9.71 -12.80 1.90
N TYR A 106 8.83 -12.84 2.92
CA TYR A 106 7.64 -12.02 3.03
C TYR A 106 7.57 -11.25 4.35
N CYS A 107 6.78 -10.20 4.34
CA CYS A 107 6.26 -9.58 5.55
C CYS A 107 4.78 -9.27 5.33
N TYR A 108 4.04 -9.12 6.43
CA TYR A 108 2.62 -8.82 6.39
C TYR A 108 2.27 -7.80 7.46
N PHE A 109 1.48 -6.82 7.11
CA PHE A 109 0.89 -5.88 8.08
C PHE A 109 -0.39 -5.29 7.51
N ARG A 110 -1.21 -4.74 8.38
CA ARG A 110 -2.42 -4.03 7.99
C ARG A 110 -2.13 -2.55 7.93
N ASP A 111 -2.75 -1.88 6.98
CA ASP A 111 -2.72 -0.42 6.90
C ASP A 111 -3.66 0.21 7.94
N LEU A 112 -3.86 1.50 7.85
CA LEU A 112 -4.69 2.27 8.79
C LEU A 112 -6.19 2.09 8.56
#